data_a8f504dcbb9c8a8a1314c0ae7e999597
#
_entry.id   a8f504dcbb9c8a8a1314c0ae7e999597
#
_cell.length_a   1.000
_cell.length_b   1.000
_cell.length_c   1.000
_cell.angle_alpha   90.00
_cell.angle_beta   90.00
_cell.angle_gamma   90.00
#
_symmetry.space_group_name_H-M   'P 1'
#
loop_
_entity.id
_entity.type
_entity.pdbx_description
1 polymer ?
#
loop_
_entity_poly.entity_id
_entity_poly.type
_entity_poly.pdbx_seq_one_letter_code
_entity_poly.pdbx_strand_id
1 'polypeptide(L)'
;MEELFAELCERESIAVDPIRGMGVTLGDPGKYPAPRGFRHKAATPFAPGKEGAVRCGFFERGTHKIVAVPECPVEASGARQILNGIAREAERLHIPAFNEDKHLGLLRYAVVRCGWRTDQVMVTLVTAQRDLPHAQEFFEAVAALDPRIVTVAQNINGRPGNAILGEETRIVYGAECMRDQLLGCEFDISPTAFYQTNPQQTELLYQLAIDGMDLHQGDVLMDAYCGSGTIGLCAVKDAQKKGIGIMLLGVERNPAGIADARRNAELNGLTRSAWFMADDATDCILDAADNNERVDVLSIDPPRAGSTPEFLEAACALKPRRITYISCNPVTQERDLHQLLDGGYCLLKITPVDMFPHTDHTETVAVLSRKSASKSFIPVSISPKDMGLSEEKDQPTYANIRDYVQKTHGMKVSSLYVAQMKAECGLETQSDRSGDKKQPKCPPEKREAILDAFRHFGLIGEDETKK
;
A
#
# COMPACT_ATOMS: atom_id res chain seq x y z
N MET A 1 9.83 -22.57 -6.55
CA MET A 1 10.60 -21.32 -6.58
C MET A 1 11.89 -21.51 -7.38
N GLU A 2 12.73 -22.50 -7.03
CA GLU A 2 13.96 -22.78 -7.76
C GLU A 2 13.72 -23.08 -9.24
N GLU A 3 12.75 -23.91 -9.59
CA GLU A 3 12.38 -24.19 -10.98
C GLU A 3 11.85 -22.94 -11.71
N LEU A 4 11.04 -22.12 -11.04
CA LEU A 4 10.46 -20.92 -11.63
C LEU A 4 11.52 -19.89 -12.02
N PHE A 5 12.51 -19.69 -11.18
CA PHE A 5 13.59 -18.72 -11.42
C PHE A 5 14.87 -19.32 -12.01
N ALA A 6 14.84 -20.60 -12.45
CA ALA A 6 16.04 -21.31 -12.87
C ALA A 6 16.80 -20.58 -14.00
N GLU A 7 16.10 -20.11 -15.03
CA GLU A 7 16.72 -19.41 -16.17
C GLU A 7 17.38 -18.09 -15.71
N LEU A 8 16.70 -17.30 -14.90
CA LEU A 8 17.25 -16.04 -14.34
C LEU A 8 18.45 -16.29 -13.44
N CYS A 9 18.38 -17.32 -12.61
CA CYS A 9 19.48 -17.69 -11.71
C CYS A 9 20.71 -18.17 -12.48
N GLU A 10 20.53 -18.96 -13.54
CA GLU A 10 21.63 -19.38 -14.42
C GLU A 10 22.25 -18.18 -15.15
N ARG A 11 21.41 -17.33 -15.74
CA ARG A 11 21.84 -16.10 -16.45
C ARG A 11 22.69 -15.17 -15.56
N GLU A 12 22.28 -14.95 -14.32
CA GLU A 12 22.94 -14.01 -13.41
C GLU A 12 23.93 -14.70 -12.44
N SER A 13 24.10 -16.03 -12.55
CA SER A 13 25.01 -16.84 -11.71
C SER A 13 24.70 -16.71 -10.21
N ILE A 14 23.44 -16.71 -9.84
CA ILE A 14 22.95 -16.68 -8.45
C ILE A 14 22.09 -17.90 -8.15
N ALA A 15 21.68 -18.05 -6.89
CA ALA A 15 20.70 -19.04 -6.46
C ALA A 15 19.53 -18.33 -5.74
N VAL A 16 18.36 -18.94 -5.77
CA VAL A 16 17.24 -18.52 -4.92
C VAL A 16 17.62 -18.78 -3.46
N ASP A 17 17.48 -17.79 -2.61
CA ASP A 17 17.70 -17.97 -1.17
C ASP A 17 16.76 -19.02 -0.59
N PRO A 18 17.13 -19.68 0.50
CA PRO A 18 16.19 -20.48 1.26
C PRO A 18 14.99 -19.65 1.73
N ILE A 19 13.79 -20.24 1.66
CA ILE A 19 12.56 -19.57 2.09
C ILE A 19 12.63 -19.12 3.56
N ARG A 20 12.21 -17.90 3.84
CA ARG A 20 12.13 -17.33 5.17
C ARG A 20 10.78 -17.66 5.80
N GLY A 21 10.73 -18.73 6.58
CA GLY A 21 9.53 -19.16 7.30
C GLY A 21 9.37 -18.48 8.67
N MET A 22 8.17 -18.54 9.23
CA MET A 22 7.89 -18.07 10.59
C MET A 22 8.48 -19.01 11.65
N GLY A 23 9.38 -18.47 12.48
CA GLY A 23 9.93 -19.20 13.63
C GLY A 23 10.83 -20.38 13.27
N VAL A 24 11.17 -20.56 11.99
CA VAL A 24 12.06 -21.64 11.53
C VAL A 24 13.47 -21.09 11.40
N THR A 25 14.34 -21.43 12.32
CA THR A 25 15.78 -21.42 12.04
C THR A 25 16.05 -22.67 11.19
N LEU A 26 16.58 -22.48 9.98
CA LEU A 26 16.91 -23.55 9.04
C LEU A 26 17.65 -24.70 9.75
N GLY A 27 17.10 -25.89 9.73
CA GLY A 27 17.79 -27.09 10.17
C GLY A 27 16.93 -28.25 10.68
N ASP A 28 15.76 -28.02 11.26
CA ASP A 28 14.96 -29.14 11.79
C ASP A 28 13.46 -28.83 11.81
N PRO A 29 12.73 -29.11 10.73
CA PRO A 29 11.29 -28.85 10.63
C PRO A 29 10.43 -29.62 11.65
N GLY A 30 10.97 -30.61 12.35
CA GLY A 30 10.25 -31.36 13.37
C GLY A 30 10.28 -30.76 14.78
N LYS A 31 11.11 -29.72 15.02
CA LYS A 31 11.28 -29.12 16.37
C LYS A 31 10.40 -27.92 16.67
N TYR A 32 9.79 -27.30 15.67
CA TYR A 32 9.06 -26.06 15.86
C TYR A 32 7.54 -26.28 15.73
N PRO A 33 6.74 -25.73 16.64
CA PRO A 33 5.29 -25.78 16.50
C PRO A 33 4.88 -25.05 15.21
N ALA A 34 3.86 -25.56 14.53
CA ALA A 34 3.27 -24.91 13.36
C ALA A 34 2.89 -23.45 13.67
N PRO A 35 3.15 -22.47 12.78
CA PRO A 35 2.81 -21.07 13.00
C PRO A 35 1.34 -20.89 13.34
N ARG A 36 1.03 -20.12 14.38
CA ARG A 36 -0.33 -19.84 14.86
C ARG A 36 -0.46 -18.35 15.16
N GLY A 37 -1.72 -17.85 15.10
CA GLY A 37 -2.05 -16.49 15.52
C GLY A 37 -1.41 -15.38 14.67
N PHE A 38 -0.90 -15.70 13.51
CA PHE A 38 -0.16 -14.76 12.67
C PHE A 38 -1.04 -13.86 11.81
N ARG A 39 -2.31 -14.24 11.62
CA ARG A 39 -3.24 -13.50 10.76
C ARG A 39 -3.97 -12.41 11.55
N HIS A 40 -3.44 -11.20 11.48
CA HIS A 40 -3.93 -10.04 12.21
C HIS A 40 -5.09 -9.30 11.52
N LYS A 41 -5.50 -9.75 10.34
CA LYS A 41 -6.72 -9.30 9.64
C LYS A 41 -7.57 -10.53 9.32
N ALA A 42 -8.71 -10.65 9.97
CA ALA A 42 -9.71 -11.69 9.71
C ALA A 42 -10.96 -11.08 9.06
N ALA A 43 -11.35 -11.59 7.91
CA ALA A 43 -12.58 -11.19 7.22
C ALA A 43 -13.50 -12.40 7.16
N THR A 44 -14.76 -12.24 7.59
CA THR A 44 -15.70 -13.34 7.71
C THR A 44 -17.05 -12.95 7.17
N PRO A 45 -17.68 -13.78 6.30
CA PRO A 45 -19.05 -13.60 5.86
C PRO A 45 -20.07 -14.02 6.93
N PHE A 46 -21.26 -13.44 6.87
CA PHE A 46 -22.43 -13.85 7.61
C PHE A 46 -23.50 -14.38 6.64
N ALA A 47 -24.26 -15.34 7.06
CA ALA A 47 -25.39 -15.88 6.28
C ALA A 47 -26.57 -16.22 7.19
N PRO A 48 -27.82 -16.18 6.69
CA PRO A 48 -28.97 -16.56 7.47
C PRO A 48 -28.95 -18.06 7.81
N GLY A 49 -29.23 -18.36 9.06
CA GLY A 49 -29.49 -19.72 9.57
C GLY A 49 -30.96 -20.03 9.65
N LYS A 50 -31.31 -21.15 10.34
CA LYS A 50 -32.69 -21.50 10.65
C LYS A 50 -33.24 -20.60 11.76
N GLU A 51 -34.54 -20.32 11.74
CA GLU A 51 -35.25 -19.62 12.82
C GLU A 51 -34.64 -18.23 13.19
N GLY A 52 -34.06 -17.51 12.20
CA GLY A 52 -33.45 -16.18 12.43
C GLY A 52 -32.02 -16.21 12.94
N ALA A 53 -31.40 -17.37 13.08
CA ALA A 53 -30.01 -17.48 13.48
C ALA A 53 -29.08 -16.82 12.46
N VAL A 54 -27.98 -16.24 12.94
CA VAL A 54 -26.92 -15.65 12.12
C VAL A 54 -25.70 -16.57 12.13
N ARG A 55 -25.37 -17.11 10.96
CA ARG A 55 -24.19 -17.97 10.79
C ARG A 55 -22.95 -17.13 10.46
N CYS A 56 -21.83 -17.50 11.07
CA CYS A 56 -20.52 -16.88 10.85
C CYS A 56 -19.47 -17.97 10.61
N GLY A 57 -18.60 -17.77 9.62
CA GLY A 57 -17.55 -18.75 9.29
C GLY A 57 -16.96 -18.48 7.90
N PHE A 58 -16.62 -19.54 7.17
CA PHE A 58 -16.11 -19.45 5.80
C PHE A 58 -17.08 -20.08 4.83
N PHE A 59 -17.10 -19.60 3.59
CA PHE A 59 -17.88 -20.26 2.54
C PHE A 59 -17.26 -21.61 2.19
N GLU A 60 -18.09 -22.62 2.08
CA GLU A 60 -17.76 -23.89 1.43
C GLU A 60 -17.36 -23.60 -0.02
N ARG A 61 -16.29 -24.22 -0.50
CA ARG A 61 -15.71 -23.94 -1.82
C ARG A 61 -16.75 -23.99 -2.93
N GLY A 62 -16.85 -22.91 -3.72
CA GLY A 62 -17.79 -22.79 -4.83
C GLY A 62 -19.25 -22.55 -4.42
N THR A 63 -19.53 -22.23 -3.16
CA THR A 63 -20.88 -21.96 -2.65
C THR A 63 -20.88 -20.75 -1.72
N HIS A 64 -22.10 -20.27 -1.34
CA HIS A 64 -22.28 -19.30 -0.26
C HIS A 64 -22.75 -19.95 1.06
N LYS A 65 -22.59 -21.24 1.18
CA LYS A 65 -22.93 -21.95 2.41
C LYS A 65 -21.83 -21.79 3.46
N ILE A 66 -22.21 -21.31 4.64
CA ILE A 66 -21.25 -21.10 5.75
C ILE A 66 -20.89 -22.43 6.40
N VAL A 67 -19.60 -22.69 6.49
CA VAL A 67 -18.99 -23.64 7.42
C VAL A 67 -18.65 -22.87 8.68
N ALA A 68 -19.28 -23.21 9.79
CA ALA A 68 -19.05 -22.54 11.07
C ALA A 68 -17.61 -22.81 11.57
N VAL A 69 -16.95 -21.76 12.03
CA VAL A 69 -15.58 -21.83 12.58
C VAL A 69 -15.59 -21.26 13.98
N PRO A 70 -15.71 -22.13 15.02
CA PRO A 70 -15.72 -21.70 16.42
C PRO A 70 -14.36 -21.15 16.84
N GLU A 71 -13.26 -21.74 16.34
CA GLU A 71 -11.89 -21.35 16.59
C GLU A 71 -11.07 -21.41 15.30
N CYS A 72 -10.12 -20.49 15.14
CA CYS A 72 -9.22 -20.48 14.01
C CYS A 72 -7.77 -20.35 14.51
N PRO A 73 -6.91 -21.36 14.28
CA PRO A 73 -5.56 -21.36 14.82
C PRO A 73 -4.62 -20.33 14.19
N VAL A 74 -4.97 -19.81 12.99
CA VAL A 74 -4.14 -18.85 12.27
C VAL A 74 -4.51 -17.39 12.53
N GLU A 75 -5.73 -17.11 12.99
CA GLU A 75 -6.16 -15.76 13.33
C GLU A 75 -5.54 -15.29 14.65
N ALA A 76 -5.30 -13.97 14.74
CA ALA A 76 -4.81 -13.34 15.97
C ALA A 76 -5.79 -13.58 17.14
N SER A 77 -5.23 -13.63 18.34
CA SER A 77 -5.99 -13.91 19.57
C SER A 77 -7.18 -12.95 19.73
N GLY A 78 -8.36 -13.50 19.99
CA GLY A 78 -9.60 -12.74 20.15
C GLY A 78 -10.36 -12.45 18.85
N ALA A 79 -9.73 -12.48 17.69
CA ALA A 79 -10.39 -12.11 16.42
C ALA A 79 -11.61 -12.99 16.14
N ARG A 80 -11.49 -14.32 16.26
CA ARG A 80 -12.59 -15.26 16.02
C ARG A 80 -13.72 -15.12 17.05
N GLN A 81 -13.37 -14.87 18.31
CA GLN A 81 -14.34 -14.63 19.40
C GLN A 81 -15.17 -13.36 19.12
N ILE A 82 -14.53 -12.28 18.62
CA ILE A 82 -15.22 -11.05 18.22
C ILE A 82 -16.16 -11.34 17.04
N LEU A 83 -15.69 -12.01 15.98
CA LEU A 83 -16.50 -12.35 14.81
C LEU A 83 -17.72 -13.20 15.18
N ASN A 84 -17.54 -14.22 16.01
CA ASN A 84 -18.65 -15.03 16.52
C ASN A 84 -19.55 -14.23 17.48
N GLY A 85 -19.00 -13.25 18.21
CA GLY A 85 -19.73 -12.31 19.06
C GLY A 85 -20.67 -11.43 18.24
N ILE A 86 -20.18 -10.87 17.11
CA ILE A 86 -20.96 -10.06 16.18
C ILE A 86 -22.17 -10.85 15.68
N ALA A 87 -22.01 -12.14 15.35
CA ALA A 87 -23.13 -12.99 14.92
C ALA A 87 -24.21 -13.11 15.98
N ARG A 88 -23.80 -13.33 17.27
CA ARG A 88 -24.73 -13.43 18.40
C ARG A 88 -25.47 -12.12 18.68
N GLU A 89 -24.75 -10.98 18.59
CA GLU A 89 -25.40 -9.69 18.78
C GLU A 89 -26.37 -9.33 17.67
N ALA A 90 -26.01 -9.66 16.42
CA ALA A 90 -26.90 -9.50 15.27
C ALA A 90 -28.19 -10.36 15.41
N GLU A 91 -28.04 -11.60 15.90
CA GLU A 91 -29.17 -12.49 16.19
C GLU A 91 -30.05 -11.92 17.33
N ARG A 92 -29.44 -11.49 18.45
CA ARG A 92 -30.13 -10.90 19.58
C ARG A 92 -30.95 -9.64 19.19
N LEU A 93 -30.41 -8.80 18.32
CA LEU A 93 -31.02 -7.55 17.88
C LEU A 93 -31.84 -7.71 16.57
N HIS A 94 -32.07 -8.94 16.14
CA HIS A 94 -32.83 -9.23 14.92
C HIS A 94 -32.31 -8.52 13.67
N ILE A 95 -30.99 -8.33 13.55
CA ILE A 95 -30.34 -7.81 12.34
C ILE A 95 -30.14 -8.97 11.38
N PRO A 96 -30.86 -9.00 10.23
CA PRO A 96 -30.77 -10.13 9.34
C PRO A 96 -29.41 -10.22 8.65
N ALA A 97 -28.81 -11.40 8.67
CA ALA A 97 -27.62 -11.65 7.84
C ALA A 97 -27.99 -11.60 6.35
N PHE A 98 -27.04 -11.18 5.53
CA PHE A 98 -27.22 -11.07 4.09
C PHE A 98 -27.16 -12.45 3.43
N ASN A 99 -28.09 -12.71 2.53
CA ASN A 99 -28.10 -13.89 1.68
C ASN A 99 -27.54 -13.52 0.32
N GLU A 100 -26.33 -13.98 -0.01
CA GLU A 100 -25.64 -13.64 -1.27
C GLU A 100 -26.38 -14.15 -2.51
N ASP A 101 -27.13 -15.28 -2.41
CA ASP A 101 -27.85 -15.85 -3.54
C ASP A 101 -29.16 -15.11 -3.83
N LYS A 102 -29.81 -14.57 -2.77
CA LYS A 102 -31.09 -13.87 -2.87
C LYS A 102 -30.98 -12.36 -2.87
N HIS A 103 -29.81 -11.83 -2.57
CA HIS A 103 -29.53 -10.41 -2.35
C HIS A 103 -30.46 -9.75 -1.31
N LEU A 104 -30.72 -10.46 -0.21
CA LEU A 104 -31.62 -10.03 0.87
C LEU A 104 -30.91 -10.11 2.22
N GLY A 105 -31.19 -9.15 3.10
CA GLY A 105 -30.59 -9.03 4.42
C GLY A 105 -29.70 -7.81 4.54
N LEU A 106 -29.01 -7.67 5.66
CA LEU A 106 -28.26 -6.45 6.00
C LEU A 106 -26.79 -6.72 6.30
N LEU A 107 -26.47 -7.60 7.25
CA LEU A 107 -25.09 -7.88 7.68
C LEU A 107 -24.42 -8.89 6.73
N ARG A 108 -23.41 -8.42 5.96
CA ARG A 108 -22.72 -9.25 4.96
C ARG A 108 -21.42 -9.84 5.48
N TYR A 109 -20.51 -8.98 5.95
CA TYR A 109 -19.19 -9.37 6.43
C TYR A 109 -18.82 -8.59 7.69
N ALA A 110 -17.85 -9.08 8.42
CA ALA A 110 -17.07 -8.28 9.32
C ALA A 110 -15.58 -8.49 9.05
N VAL A 111 -14.81 -7.42 9.19
CA VAL A 111 -13.35 -7.44 9.15
C VAL A 111 -12.85 -7.03 10.52
N VAL A 112 -12.11 -7.92 11.18
CA VAL A 112 -11.44 -7.63 12.46
C VAL A 112 -9.96 -7.49 12.18
N ARG A 113 -9.38 -6.37 12.60
CA ARG A 113 -7.93 -6.14 12.63
C ARG A 113 -7.46 -6.09 14.06
N CYS A 114 -6.41 -6.82 14.38
CA CYS A 114 -5.75 -6.81 15.68
C CYS A 114 -4.37 -6.19 15.53
N GLY A 115 -4.01 -5.22 16.34
CA GLY A 115 -2.66 -4.68 16.41
C GLY A 115 -1.68 -5.77 16.85
N TRP A 116 -0.50 -5.74 16.30
CA TRP A 116 0.56 -6.68 16.68
C TRP A 116 1.44 -6.15 17.81
N ARG A 117 1.80 -4.89 17.70
CA ARG A 117 2.63 -4.19 18.70
C ARG A 117 1.81 -3.34 19.66
N THR A 118 0.51 -3.29 19.46
CA THR A 118 -0.45 -2.56 20.28
C THR A 118 -1.60 -3.47 20.67
N ASP A 119 -2.26 -3.16 21.79
CA ASP A 119 -3.48 -3.85 22.22
C ASP A 119 -4.73 -3.22 21.60
N GLN A 120 -4.66 -2.78 20.33
CA GLN A 120 -5.78 -2.16 19.66
C GLN A 120 -6.45 -3.13 18.69
N VAL A 121 -7.77 -3.07 18.64
CA VAL A 121 -8.58 -3.83 17.70
C VAL A 121 -9.51 -2.88 16.96
N MET A 122 -9.65 -3.08 15.66
CA MET A 122 -10.61 -2.40 14.82
C MET A 122 -11.56 -3.41 14.18
N VAL A 123 -12.86 -3.09 14.24
CA VAL A 123 -13.92 -3.86 13.63
C VAL A 123 -14.54 -3.05 12.50
N THR A 124 -14.59 -3.60 11.29
CA THR A 124 -15.35 -3.02 10.18
C THR A 124 -16.54 -3.95 9.87
N LEU A 125 -17.74 -3.47 10.15
CA LEU A 125 -19.00 -4.15 9.81
C LEU A 125 -19.37 -3.80 8.38
N VAL A 126 -19.54 -4.80 7.53
CA VAL A 126 -19.98 -4.59 6.15
C VAL A 126 -21.47 -4.90 6.05
N THR A 127 -22.25 -3.90 5.69
CA THR A 127 -23.70 -3.97 5.60
C THR A 127 -24.20 -3.65 4.19
N ALA A 128 -25.27 -4.29 3.76
CA ALA A 128 -25.85 -4.04 2.45
C ALA A 128 -26.46 -2.63 2.33
N GLN A 129 -26.86 -2.05 3.45
CA GLN A 129 -27.50 -0.73 3.55
C GLN A 129 -26.92 0.05 4.74
N ARG A 130 -27.07 1.36 4.69
CA ARG A 130 -26.62 2.27 5.75
C ARG A 130 -27.42 2.13 7.03
N ASP A 131 -28.74 2.00 6.88
CA ASP A 131 -29.65 1.95 8.01
C ASP A 131 -29.84 0.52 8.48
N LEU A 132 -29.69 0.32 9.79
CA LEU A 132 -29.87 -0.96 10.46
C LEU A 132 -30.92 -0.80 11.56
N PRO A 133 -31.75 -1.83 11.79
CA PRO A 133 -32.54 -1.87 13.01
C PRO A 133 -31.63 -1.89 14.24
N HIS A 134 -31.98 -1.16 15.28
CA HIS A 134 -31.21 -1.07 16.53
C HIS A 134 -29.70 -0.71 16.34
N ALA A 135 -29.40 0.11 15.32
CA ALA A 135 -28.02 0.38 14.86
C ALA A 135 -27.10 0.79 16.02
N GLN A 136 -27.51 1.79 16.84
CA GLN A 136 -26.69 2.29 17.92
C GLN A 136 -26.40 1.21 18.97
N GLU A 137 -27.42 0.47 19.40
CA GLU A 137 -27.26 -0.63 20.35
C GLU A 137 -26.35 -1.73 19.79
N PHE A 138 -26.46 -2.03 18.49
CA PHE A 138 -25.60 -3.02 17.85
C PHE A 138 -24.13 -2.58 17.82
N PHE A 139 -23.87 -1.33 17.45
CA PHE A 139 -22.48 -0.82 17.39
C PHE A 139 -21.85 -0.77 18.79
N GLU A 140 -22.60 -0.37 19.82
CA GLU A 140 -22.15 -0.38 21.21
C GLU A 140 -21.92 -1.81 21.72
N ALA A 141 -22.81 -2.75 21.40
CA ALA A 141 -22.65 -4.15 21.75
C ALA A 141 -21.41 -4.77 21.08
N VAL A 142 -21.17 -4.45 19.80
CA VAL A 142 -19.94 -4.88 19.09
C VAL A 142 -18.70 -4.30 19.75
N ALA A 143 -18.70 -3.01 20.11
CA ALA A 143 -17.57 -2.38 20.80
C ALA A 143 -17.30 -3.01 22.17
N ALA A 144 -18.33 -3.50 22.86
CA ALA A 144 -18.22 -4.15 24.16
C ALA A 144 -17.75 -5.61 24.11
N LEU A 145 -17.62 -6.24 22.92
CA LEU A 145 -17.19 -7.63 22.78
C LEU A 145 -15.75 -7.87 23.26
N ASP A 146 -14.90 -6.85 23.15
CA ASP A 146 -13.50 -6.91 23.58
C ASP A 146 -13.03 -5.51 24.00
N PRO A 147 -12.42 -5.33 25.17
CA PRO A 147 -11.96 -4.03 25.66
C PRO A 147 -10.87 -3.39 24.79
N ARG A 148 -10.23 -4.14 23.91
CA ARG A 148 -9.23 -3.67 22.96
C ARG A 148 -9.84 -3.00 21.74
N ILE A 149 -11.17 -3.08 21.53
CA ILE A 149 -11.82 -2.46 20.36
C ILE A 149 -11.83 -0.94 20.54
N VAL A 150 -10.96 -0.28 19.79
CA VAL A 150 -10.83 1.18 19.77
C VAL A 150 -11.66 1.83 18.67
N THR A 151 -12.03 1.07 17.64
CA THR A 151 -12.75 1.55 16.46
C THR A 151 -13.79 0.54 16.01
N VAL A 152 -15.02 0.98 15.80
CA VAL A 152 -16.01 0.25 15.00
C VAL A 152 -16.40 1.12 13.82
N ALA A 153 -16.22 0.61 12.62
CA ALA A 153 -16.64 1.23 11.38
C ALA A 153 -17.79 0.46 10.73
N GLN A 154 -18.67 1.16 10.03
CA GLN A 154 -19.63 0.58 9.12
C GLN A 154 -19.21 0.89 7.68
N ASN A 155 -19.04 -0.14 6.89
CA ASN A 155 -18.85 -0.04 5.45
C ASN A 155 -20.12 -0.50 4.74
N ILE A 156 -20.57 0.29 3.77
CA ILE A 156 -21.82 0.02 3.03
C ILE A 156 -21.48 -0.65 1.71
N ASN A 157 -21.90 -1.90 1.55
CA ASN A 157 -21.71 -2.66 0.32
C ASN A 157 -22.97 -3.47 -0.04
N GLY A 158 -23.89 -2.86 -0.77
CA GLY A 158 -25.07 -3.52 -1.33
C GLY A 158 -24.86 -4.11 -2.73
N ARG A 159 -23.65 -3.99 -3.32
CA ARG A 159 -23.39 -4.43 -4.69
C ARG A 159 -23.23 -5.95 -4.76
N PRO A 160 -23.72 -6.59 -5.84
CA PRO A 160 -23.39 -7.99 -6.10
C PRO A 160 -21.89 -8.14 -6.44
N GLY A 161 -21.34 -9.31 -6.13
CA GLY A 161 -19.96 -9.67 -6.44
C GLY A 161 -19.09 -9.95 -5.22
N ASN A 162 -17.82 -10.26 -5.47
CA ASN A 162 -16.88 -10.78 -4.46
C ASN A 162 -16.14 -9.70 -3.66
N ALA A 163 -16.35 -8.41 -3.96
CA ALA A 163 -15.73 -7.33 -3.20
C ALA A 163 -16.35 -7.27 -1.79
N ILE A 164 -15.52 -7.39 -0.78
CA ILE A 164 -15.97 -7.34 0.62
C ILE A 164 -16.37 -5.92 0.97
N LEU A 165 -15.51 -4.92 0.68
CA LEU A 165 -15.75 -3.53 1.04
C LEU A 165 -16.40 -2.77 -0.12
N GLY A 166 -17.36 -1.89 0.22
CA GLY A 166 -17.93 -0.89 -0.66
C GLY A 166 -17.19 0.45 -0.56
N GLU A 167 -17.70 1.46 -1.24
CA GLU A 167 -17.05 2.78 -1.32
C GLU A 167 -17.28 3.65 -0.09
N GLU A 168 -18.46 3.53 0.53
CA GLU A 168 -18.80 4.35 1.70
C GLU A 168 -18.40 3.66 3.00
N THR A 169 -17.66 4.37 3.83
CA THR A 169 -17.29 3.92 5.18
C THR A 169 -17.47 5.05 6.18
N ARG A 170 -18.05 4.75 7.33
CA ARG A 170 -18.20 5.70 8.43
C ARG A 170 -17.78 5.09 9.75
N ILE A 171 -17.22 5.90 10.63
CA ILE A 171 -16.96 5.49 12.01
C ILE A 171 -18.27 5.57 12.78
N VAL A 172 -18.59 4.52 13.49
CA VAL A 172 -19.82 4.40 14.28
C VAL A 172 -19.53 4.29 15.78
N TYR A 173 -18.26 4.02 16.15
CA TYR A 173 -17.78 4.04 17.52
C TYR A 173 -16.27 4.26 17.58
N GLY A 174 -15.82 5.07 18.54
CA GLY A 174 -14.42 5.22 18.92
C GLY A 174 -13.57 6.06 17.96
N ALA A 175 -12.31 5.68 17.80
CA ALA A 175 -11.33 6.41 17.01
C ALA A 175 -11.51 6.21 15.51
N GLU A 176 -10.99 7.16 14.70
CA GLU A 176 -11.04 7.07 13.24
C GLU A 176 -10.13 5.96 12.68
N CYS A 177 -9.04 5.66 13.38
CA CYS A 177 -8.02 4.71 12.98
C CYS A 177 -7.62 3.82 14.15
N MET A 178 -7.11 2.66 13.85
CA MET A 178 -6.37 1.80 14.76
C MET A 178 -4.87 2.07 14.59
N ARG A 179 -4.11 2.10 15.68
CA ARG A 179 -2.65 2.26 15.64
C ARG A 179 -1.95 0.93 15.77
N ASP A 180 -0.87 0.74 14.97
CA ASP A 180 0.07 -0.36 15.11
C ASP A 180 1.51 0.10 14.79
N GLN A 181 2.50 -0.79 14.89
CA GLN A 181 3.90 -0.48 14.66
C GLN A 181 4.57 -1.53 13.77
N LEU A 182 5.41 -1.08 12.86
CA LEU A 182 6.31 -1.91 12.04
C LEU A 182 7.70 -1.26 11.97
N LEU A 183 8.76 -2.03 12.22
CA LEU A 183 10.17 -1.60 12.11
C LEU A 183 10.49 -0.28 12.85
N GLY A 184 9.70 0.02 13.91
CA GLY A 184 9.85 1.23 14.71
C GLY A 184 9.20 2.47 14.12
N CYS A 185 8.35 2.32 13.10
CA CYS A 185 7.38 3.32 12.67
C CYS A 185 6.02 3.03 13.27
N GLU A 186 5.29 4.08 13.63
CA GLU A 186 3.87 4.00 14.01
C GLU A 186 3.00 4.21 12.77
N PHE A 187 1.88 3.49 12.70
CA PHE A 187 0.92 3.58 11.60
C PHE A 187 -0.50 3.72 12.14
N ASP A 188 -1.18 4.78 11.75
CA ASP A 188 -2.63 4.91 11.86
C ASP A 188 -3.27 4.22 10.65
N ILE A 189 -4.03 3.17 10.93
CA ILE A 189 -4.62 2.28 9.93
C ILE A 189 -6.12 2.59 9.87
N SER A 190 -6.57 3.13 8.74
CA SER A 190 -8.01 3.37 8.51
C SER A 190 -8.77 2.06 8.20
N PRO A 191 -10.10 2.03 8.33
CA PRO A 191 -10.89 0.81 8.11
C PRO A 191 -10.71 0.17 6.72
N THR A 192 -10.46 0.99 5.70
CA THR A 192 -10.30 0.55 4.31
C THR A 192 -8.84 0.43 3.88
N ALA A 193 -7.88 0.86 4.70
CA ALA A 193 -6.45 0.81 4.38
C ALA A 193 -5.98 -0.60 4.04
N PHE A 194 -5.08 -0.69 3.06
CA PHE A 194 -4.26 -1.88 2.92
C PHE A 194 -3.19 -1.88 4.02
N TYR A 195 -3.08 -2.97 4.73
CA TYR A 195 -2.04 -3.23 5.72
C TYR A 195 -1.83 -4.73 5.77
N GLN A 196 -0.60 -5.17 5.74
CA GLN A 196 -0.24 -6.59 5.66
C GLN A 196 -0.86 -7.40 6.81
N THR A 197 -1.28 -8.63 6.50
CA THR A 197 -2.06 -9.45 7.45
C THR A 197 -1.21 -10.23 8.44
N ASN A 198 0.07 -10.43 8.13
CA ASN A 198 1.05 -11.10 8.98
C ASN A 198 2.19 -10.11 9.33
N PRO A 199 2.02 -9.27 10.35
CA PRO A 199 2.97 -8.20 10.65
C PRO A 199 4.36 -8.71 11.03
N GLN A 200 4.48 -9.88 11.64
CA GLN A 200 5.78 -10.48 11.97
C GLN A 200 6.59 -10.78 10.71
N GLN A 201 5.98 -11.42 9.72
CA GLN A 201 6.65 -11.70 8.44
C GLN A 201 6.77 -10.42 7.58
N THR A 202 5.91 -9.45 7.77
CA THR A 202 6.00 -8.14 7.12
C THR A 202 7.26 -7.39 7.54
N GLU A 203 7.61 -7.39 8.83
CA GLU A 203 8.88 -6.79 9.27
C GLU A 203 10.08 -7.44 8.59
N LEU A 204 10.06 -8.77 8.47
CA LEU A 204 11.12 -9.50 7.75
C LEU A 204 11.15 -9.16 6.26
N LEU A 205 9.98 -9.17 5.59
CA LEU A 205 9.83 -8.85 4.17
C LEU A 205 10.34 -7.44 3.86
N TYR A 206 9.90 -6.46 4.65
CA TYR A 206 10.31 -5.07 4.49
C TYR A 206 11.78 -4.86 4.81
N GLN A 207 12.32 -5.53 5.85
CA GLN A 207 13.75 -5.42 6.16
C GLN A 207 14.61 -5.99 5.03
N LEU A 208 14.22 -7.12 4.42
CA LEU A 208 14.92 -7.66 3.26
C LEU A 208 14.93 -6.70 2.08
N ALA A 209 13.81 -6.04 1.81
CA ALA A 209 13.72 -5.03 0.77
C ALA A 209 14.55 -3.79 1.09
N ILE A 210 14.48 -3.27 2.32
CA ILE A 210 15.23 -2.09 2.78
C ILE A 210 16.74 -2.36 2.75
N ASP A 211 17.18 -3.52 3.20
CA ASP A 211 18.60 -3.91 3.12
C ASP A 211 19.08 -3.99 1.66
N GLY A 212 18.20 -4.45 0.75
CA GLY A 212 18.48 -4.50 -0.69
C GLY A 212 18.56 -3.13 -1.36
N MET A 213 17.93 -2.10 -0.80
CA MET A 213 17.96 -0.73 -1.31
C MET A 213 19.36 -0.11 -1.25
N ASP A 214 20.20 -0.54 -0.29
CA ASP A 214 21.58 -0.05 -0.11
C ASP A 214 21.61 1.49 -0.10
N LEU A 215 20.84 2.10 0.82
CA LEU A 215 20.58 3.54 0.88
C LEU A 215 21.80 4.34 1.26
N HIS A 216 22.05 5.44 0.55
CA HIS A 216 23.14 6.37 0.78
C HIS A 216 22.64 7.78 1.13
N GLN A 217 23.52 8.57 1.73
CA GLN A 217 23.22 9.95 2.07
C GLN A 217 22.81 10.78 0.85
N GLY A 218 21.61 11.34 0.91
CA GLY A 218 21.05 12.19 -0.12
C GLY A 218 20.38 11.44 -1.27
N ASP A 219 20.15 10.11 -1.15
CA ASP A 219 19.38 9.33 -2.12
C ASP A 219 17.92 9.81 -2.21
N VAL A 220 17.37 9.72 -3.40
CA VAL A 220 15.94 9.83 -3.69
C VAL A 220 15.39 8.42 -3.88
N LEU A 221 14.56 7.99 -2.92
CA LEU A 221 13.81 6.74 -2.97
C LEU A 221 12.42 7.00 -3.58
N MET A 222 12.09 6.35 -4.67
CA MET A 222 10.73 6.28 -5.18
C MET A 222 10.09 4.96 -4.72
N ASP A 223 8.98 5.04 -3.96
CA ASP A 223 8.18 3.90 -3.52
C ASP A 223 6.91 3.87 -4.36
N ALA A 224 6.95 3.13 -5.46
CA ALA A 224 5.83 2.96 -6.38
C ALA A 224 4.88 1.88 -5.84
N TYR A 225 3.58 2.14 -5.94
CA TYR A 225 2.50 1.36 -5.30
C TYR A 225 2.55 1.42 -3.77
N CYS A 226 2.85 2.60 -3.20
CA CYS A 226 3.22 2.74 -1.79
C CYS A 226 2.09 2.47 -0.78
N GLY A 227 0.82 2.40 -1.23
CA GLY A 227 -0.34 2.23 -0.35
C GLY A 227 -0.40 3.32 0.73
N SER A 228 -0.39 2.93 2.00
CA SER A 228 -0.33 3.84 3.16
C SER A 228 1.11 4.24 3.55
N GLY A 229 2.08 4.07 2.65
CA GLY A 229 3.47 4.49 2.81
C GLY A 229 4.33 3.58 3.69
N THR A 230 3.90 2.36 3.94
CA THR A 230 4.53 1.50 4.95
C THR A 230 5.99 1.16 4.64
N ILE A 231 6.31 0.77 3.40
CA ILE A 231 7.69 0.40 3.01
C ILE A 231 8.59 1.63 3.02
N GLY A 232 8.18 2.69 2.31
CA GLY A 232 8.97 3.90 2.17
C GLY A 232 9.25 4.58 3.52
N LEU A 233 8.25 4.71 4.40
CA LEU A 233 8.43 5.32 5.73
C LEU A 233 9.37 4.48 6.62
N CYS A 234 9.24 3.14 6.59
CA CYS A 234 10.18 2.26 7.29
C CYS A 234 11.60 2.41 6.75
N ALA A 235 11.77 2.56 5.43
CA ALA A 235 13.08 2.78 4.82
C ALA A 235 13.72 4.11 5.25
N VAL A 236 12.94 5.20 5.26
CA VAL A 236 13.42 6.51 5.78
C VAL A 236 13.82 6.39 7.24
N LYS A 237 13.02 5.71 8.06
CA LYS A 237 13.31 5.54 9.50
C LYS A 237 14.56 4.69 9.74
N ASP A 238 14.74 3.62 8.97
CA ASP A 238 15.94 2.78 9.03
C ASP A 238 17.19 3.55 8.61
N ALA A 239 17.12 4.32 7.51
CA ALA A 239 18.20 5.20 7.07
C ALA A 239 18.56 6.23 8.16
N GLN A 240 17.57 6.88 8.78
CA GLN A 240 17.81 7.83 9.88
C GLN A 240 18.51 7.18 11.08
N LYS A 241 18.14 5.95 11.46
CA LYS A 241 18.84 5.20 12.53
C LYS A 241 20.31 4.96 12.22
N LYS A 242 20.65 4.86 10.93
CA LYS A 242 22.03 4.71 10.42
C LYS A 242 22.74 6.05 10.18
N GLY A 243 22.09 7.19 10.52
CA GLY A 243 22.64 8.53 10.29
C GLY A 243 22.58 8.97 8.82
N ILE A 244 21.77 8.33 7.99
CA ILE A 244 21.63 8.57 6.55
C ILE A 244 20.33 9.36 6.32
N GLY A 245 20.44 10.53 5.68
CA GLY A 245 19.28 11.32 5.25
C GLY A 245 18.93 11.01 3.80
N ILE A 246 17.70 10.59 3.55
CA ILE A 246 17.16 10.35 2.20
C ILE A 246 15.85 11.11 1.99
N MET A 247 15.43 11.20 0.74
CA MET A 247 14.12 11.70 0.34
C MET A 247 13.26 10.55 -0.17
N LEU A 248 12.00 10.50 0.27
CA LEU A 248 11.00 9.54 -0.18
C LEU A 248 9.97 10.23 -1.08
N LEU A 249 9.69 9.64 -2.22
CA LEU A 249 8.54 9.92 -3.07
C LEU A 249 7.67 8.67 -3.13
N GLY A 250 6.52 8.69 -2.47
CA GLY A 250 5.53 7.60 -2.53
C GLY A 250 4.45 7.90 -3.57
N VAL A 251 4.12 6.91 -4.38
CA VAL A 251 3.09 7.00 -5.42
C VAL A 251 2.06 5.90 -5.22
N GLU A 252 0.79 6.28 -5.15
CA GLU A 252 -0.33 5.35 -5.00
C GLU A 252 -1.55 5.90 -5.73
N ARG A 253 -2.24 5.04 -6.45
CA ARG A 253 -3.43 5.41 -7.21
C ARG A 253 -4.63 5.76 -6.34
N ASN A 254 -4.75 5.13 -5.16
CA ASN A 254 -5.86 5.34 -4.24
C ASN A 254 -5.64 6.59 -3.38
N PRO A 255 -6.44 7.67 -3.53
CA PRO A 255 -6.29 8.89 -2.74
C PRO A 255 -6.43 8.66 -1.23
N ALA A 256 -7.24 7.67 -0.80
CA ALA A 256 -7.38 7.33 0.61
C ALA A 256 -6.09 6.72 1.18
N GLY A 257 -5.39 5.89 0.39
CA GLY A 257 -4.06 5.37 0.74
C GLY A 257 -3.04 6.51 0.93
N ILE A 258 -3.06 7.50 0.04
CA ILE A 258 -2.18 8.69 0.14
C ILE A 258 -2.53 9.54 1.36
N ALA A 259 -3.81 9.72 1.69
CA ALA A 259 -4.20 10.42 2.91
C ALA A 259 -3.66 9.71 4.16
N ASP A 260 -3.72 8.38 4.19
CA ASP A 260 -3.14 7.58 5.26
C ASP A 260 -1.60 7.70 5.27
N ALA A 261 -0.93 7.64 4.12
CA ALA A 261 0.53 7.77 4.02
C ALA A 261 1.03 9.12 4.56
N ARG A 262 0.34 10.22 4.24
CA ARG A 262 0.66 11.56 4.75
C ARG A 262 0.50 11.65 6.27
N ARG A 263 -0.63 11.14 6.81
CA ARG A 263 -0.86 11.06 8.25
C ARG A 263 0.22 10.23 8.95
N ASN A 264 0.61 9.10 8.35
CA ASN A 264 1.67 8.25 8.86
C ASN A 264 3.05 8.92 8.80
N ALA A 265 3.33 9.73 7.78
CA ALA A 265 4.55 10.54 7.73
C ALA A 265 4.58 11.60 8.85
N GLU A 266 3.46 12.27 9.08
CA GLU A 266 3.32 13.25 10.17
C GLU A 266 3.50 12.58 11.54
N LEU A 267 2.83 11.46 11.78
CA LEU A 267 2.92 10.68 13.00
C LEU A 267 4.36 10.29 13.36
N ASN A 268 5.18 9.99 12.34
CA ASN A 268 6.58 9.60 12.51
C ASN A 268 7.57 10.77 12.44
N GLY A 269 7.11 12.02 12.26
CA GLY A 269 7.96 13.20 12.13
C GLY A 269 8.77 13.23 10.82
N LEU A 270 8.25 12.59 9.75
CA LEU A 270 8.95 12.40 8.47
C LEU A 270 8.45 13.33 7.36
N THR A 271 7.59 14.31 7.64
CA THR A 271 6.99 15.21 6.65
C THR A 271 8.00 16.00 5.83
N ARG A 272 9.22 16.19 6.34
CA ARG A 272 10.31 16.87 5.62
C ARG A 272 11.08 15.95 4.67
N SER A 273 10.95 14.64 4.84
CA SER A 273 11.71 13.63 4.10
C SER A 273 10.82 12.75 3.23
N ALA A 274 9.49 12.87 3.33
CA ALA A 274 8.55 12.03 2.62
C ALA A 274 7.44 12.85 1.96
N TRP A 275 7.23 12.62 0.67
CA TRP A 275 6.16 13.19 -0.15
C TRP A 275 5.35 12.07 -0.77
N PHE A 276 4.03 12.30 -0.88
CA PHE A 276 3.11 11.30 -1.38
C PHE A 276 2.18 11.91 -2.44
N MET A 277 2.02 11.19 -3.56
CA MET A 277 1.20 11.61 -4.68
C MET A 277 0.11 10.57 -4.95
N ALA A 278 -1.14 11.05 -5.12
CA ALA A 278 -2.22 10.23 -5.63
C ALA A 278 -2.16 10.24 -7.16
N ASP A 279 -1.51 9.23 -7.75
CA ASP A 279 -1.34 9.13 -9.20
C ASP A 279 -1.13 7.65 -9.60
N ASP A 280 -1.28 7.36 -10.89
CA ASP A 280 -0.89 6.05 -11.40
C ASP A 280 0.63 5.92 -11.40
N ALA A 281 1.13 4.79 -10.90
CA ALA A 281 2.57 4.57 -10.80
C ALA A 281 3.25 4.55 -12.17
N THR A 282 2.55 4.04 -13.21
CA THR A 282 3.07 4.03 -14.59
C THR A 282 3.18 5.44 -15.15
N ASP A 283 2.14 6.25 -14.98
CA ASP A 283 2.15 7.64 -15.46
C ASP A 283 3.24 8.45 -14.75
N CYS A 284 3.34 8.28 -13.43
CA CYS A 284 4.34 8.99 -12.64
C CYS A 284 5.78 8.65 -13.03
N ILE A 285 6.09 7.35 -13.26
CA ILE A 285 7.45 6.95 -13.63
C ILE A 285 7.81 7.33 -15.06
N LEU A 286 6.85 7.31 -15.99
CA LEU A 286 7.03 7.79 -17.35
C LEU A 286 7.38 9.28 -17.36
N ASP A 287 6.64 10.07 -16.61
CA ASP A 287 6.90 11.50 -16.45
C ASP A 287 8.26 11.79 -15.84
N ALA A 288 8.63 11.04 -14.79
CA ALA A 288 9.94 11.16 -14.16
C ALA A 288 11.06 10.83 -15.16
N ALA A 289 10.88 9.79 -16.00
CA ALA A 289 11.85 9.42 -17.04
C ALA A 289 11.98 10.50 -18.12
N ASP A 290 10.86 11.02 -18.61
CA ASP A 290 10.83 12.09 -19.62
C ASP A 290 11.48 13.40 -19.15
N ASN A 291 11.33 13.70 -17.88
CA ASN A 291 11.91 14.89 -17.26
C ASN A 291 13.35 14.66 -16.75
N ASN A 292 13.91 13.46 -16.91
CA ASN A 292 15.21 13.06 -16.34
C ASN A 292 15.29 13.37 -14.84
N GLU A 293 14.23 13.05 -14.09
CA GLU A 293 14.22 13.22 -12.65
C GLU A 293 15.22 12.28 -11.98
N ARG A 294 15.74 12.72 -10.85
CA ARG A 294 16.68 11.90 -10.08
C ARG A 294 15.90 10.91 -9.23
N VAL A 295 16.05 9.63 -9.51
CA VAL A 295 15.63 8.51 -8.67
C VAL A 295 16.84 7.61 -8.49
N ASP A 296 17.37 7.52 -7.26
CA ASP A 296 18.56 6.71 -6.97
C ASP A 296 18.18 5.27 -6.63
N VAL A 297 17.03 5.09 -5.99
CA VAL A 297 16.49 3.79 -5.57
C VAL A 297 15.01 3.73 -5.91
N LEU A 298 14.58 2.61 -6.49
CA LEU A 298 13.18 2.33 -6.79
C LEU A 298 12.71 1.11 -5.98
N SER A 299 11.65 1.29 -5.19
CA SER A 299 10.91 0.23 -4.51
C SER A 299 9.60 -0.01 -5.25
N ILE A 300 9.29 -1.26 -5.54
CA ILE A 300 8.03 -1.65 -6.19
C ILE A 300 7.38 -2.83 -5.47
N ASP A 301 6.08 -2.68 -5.18
CA ASP A 301 5.21 -3.74 -4.64
C ASP A 301 3.89 -3.74 -5.41
N PRO A 302 3.91 -4.18 -6.69
CA PRO A 302 2.75 -4.08 -7.58
C PRO A 302 1.67 -5.11 -7.22
N PRO A 303 0.45 -4.96 -7.77
CA PRO A 303 -0.62 -5.95 -7.62
C PRO A 303 -0.22 -7.29 -8.25
N ARG A 304 -1.05 -8.33 -8.04
CA ARG A 304 -0.81 -9.71 -8.53
C ARG A 304 -0.55 -9.84 -10.04
N ALA A 305 -0.92 -8.85 -10.82
CA ALA A 305 -0.67 -8.81 -12.26
C ALA A 305 0.80 -8.47 -12.62
N GLY A 306 1.58 -8.02 -11.65
CA GLY A 306 2.91 -7.46 -11.86
C GLY A 306 2.85 -6.01 -12.32
N SER A 307 3.98 -5.46 -12.72
CA SER A 307 4.08 -4.13 -13.32
C SER A 307 3.77 -4.15 -14.81
N THR A 308 3.45 -2.99 -15.38
CA THR A 308 3.25 -2.89 -16.83
C THR A 308 4.58 -2.83 -17.58
N PRO A 309 4.66 -3.27 -18.83
CA PRO A 309 5.88 -3.15 -19.63
C PRO A 309 6.38 -1.70 -19.70
N GLU A 310 5.48 -0.75 -19.85
CA GLU A 310 5.79 0.68 -19.93
C GLU A 310 6.41 1.20 -18.63
N PHE A 311 5.90 0.75 -17.47
CA PHE A 311 6.50 1.06 -16.18
C PHE A 311 7.94 0.56 -16.09
N LEU A 312 8.17 -0.69 -16.48
CA LEU A 312 9.49 -1.33 -16.42
C LEU A 312 10.50 -0.67 -17.37
N GLU A 313 10.06 -0.28 -18.57
CA GLU A 313 10.87 0.49 -19.54
C GLU A 313 11.28 1.86 -18.98
N ALA A 314 10.31 2.58 -18.37
CA ALA A 314 10.57 3.86 -17.73
C ALA A 314 11.51 3.71 -16.52
N ALA A 315 11.36 2.65 -15.72
CA ALA A 315 12.28 2.34 -14.63
C ALA A 315 13.73 2.13 -15.15
N CYS A 316 13.88 1.44 -16.27
CA CYS A 316 15.18 1.27 -16.93
C CYS A 316 15.73 2.60 -17.49
N ALA A 317 14.88 3.48 -18.01
CA ALA A 317 15.26 4.79 -18.55
C ALA A 317 15.71 5.76 -17.43
N LEU A 318 15.08 5.75 -16.28
CA LEU A 318 15.47 6.51 -15.08
C LEU A 318 16.81 6.08 -14.49
N LYS A 319 17.18 4.82 -14.69
CA LYS A 319 18.46 4.25 -14.25
C LYS A 319 18.71 4.34 -12.75
N PRO A 320 17.74 4.03 -11.87
CA PRO A 320 18.04 3.94 -10.46
C PRO A 320 19.20 2.97 -10.21
N ARG A 321 20.03 3.28 -9.19
CA ARG A 321 21.17 2.44 -8.82
C ARG A 321 20.72 1.07 -8.32
N ARG A 322 19.59 1.05 -7.60
CA ARG A 322 18.96 -0.14 -7.03
C ARG A 322 17.48 -0.19 -7.35
N ILE A 323 16.99 -1.39 -7.58
CA ILE A 323 15.56 -1.69 -7.61
C ILE A 323 15.30 -2.80 -6.61
N THR A 324 14.33 -2.62 -5.72
CA THR A 324 13.80 -3.69 -4.87
C THR A 324 12.38 -4.01 -5.29
N TYR A 325 12.12 -5.26 -5.61
CA TYR A 325 10.85 -5.73 -6.13
C TYR A 325 10.24 -6.75 -5.18
N ILE A 326 9.20 -6.36 -4.44
CA ILE A 326 8.37 -7.25 -3.63
C ILE A 326 7.22 -7.77 -4.50
N SER A 327 6.88 -9.04 -4.40
CA SER A 327 5.76 -9.61 -5.16
C SER A 327 5.05 -10.73 -4.41
N CYS A 328 3.72 -10.66 -4.41
CA CYS A 328 2.84 -11.75 -3.97
C CYS A 328 2.54 -12.78 -5.09
N ASN A 329 3.11 -12.60 -6.28
CA ASN A 329 2.98 -13.52 -7.40
C ASN A 329 4.34 -13.71 -8.09
N PRO A 330 5.10 -14.73 -7.69
CA PRO A 330 6.42 -14.99 -8.25
C PRO A 330 6.44 -15.19 -9.78
N VAL A 331 5.34 -15.68 -10.36
CA VAL A 331 5.25 -15.90 -11.83
C VAL A 331 5.26 -14.59 -12.60
N THR A 332 4.51 -13.59 -12.14
CA THR A 332 4.55 -12.27 -12.78
C THR A 332 5.83 -11.53 -12.47
N GLN A 333 6.42 -11.74 -11.30
CA GLN A 333 7.73 -11.18 -10.98
C GLN A 333 8.84 -11.75 -11.87
N GLU A 334 8.84 -13.04 -12.14
CA GLU A 334 9.81 -13.68 -13.02
C GLU A 334 9.76 -13.04 -14.42
N ARG A 335 8.56 -12.90 -14.99
CA ARG A 335 8.33 -12.21 -16.27
C ARG A 335 8.92 -10.79 -16.26
N ASP A 336 8.61 -10.01 -15.23
CA ASP A 336 9.02 -8.61 -15.11
C ASP A 336 10.54 -8.47 -14.91
N LEU A 337 11.15 -9.42 -14.21
CA LEU A 337 12.60 -9.46 -14.01
C LEU A 337 13.35 -9.63 -15.33
N HIS A 338 12.87 -10.44 -16.27
CA HIS A 338 13.47 -10.54 -17.60
C HIS A 338 13.58 -9.19 -18.29
N GLN A 339 12.51 -8.40 -18.27
CA GLN A 339 12.52 -7.06 -18.88
C GLN A 339 13.51 -6.11 -18.19
N LEU A 340 13.60 -6.12 -16.86
CA LEU A 340 14.56 -5.32 -16.13
C LEU A 340 16.01 -5.74 -16.42
N LEU A 341 16.29 -7.03 -16.54
CA LEU A 341 17.63 -7.54 -16.88
C LEU A 341 18.04 -7.17 -18.30
N ASP A 342 17.10 -7.21 -19.25
CA ASP A 342 17.31 -6.75 -20.61
C ASP A 342 17.49 -5.24 -20.68
N GLY A 343 16.84 -4.50 -19.78
CA GLY A 343 16.96 -3.05 -19.56
C GLY A 343 18.26 -2.60 -18.89
N GLY A 344 19.21 -3.52 -18.64
CA GLY A 344 20.55 -3.17 -18.14
C GLY A 344 20.74 -3.33 -16.65
N TYR A 345 19.91 -4.12 -15.98
CA TYR A 345 20.09 -4.53 -14.59
C TYR A 345 20.72 -5.92 -14.48
N CYS A 346 21.30 -6.20 -13.34
CA CYS A 346 21.66 -7.54 -12.90
C CYS A 346 20.87 -7.88 -11.64
N LEU A 347 20.44 -9.11 -11.52
CA LEU A 347 19.77 -9.63 -10.36
C LEU A 347 20.83 -10.04 -9.32
N LEU A 348 20.75 -9.47 -8.13
CA LEU A 348 21.67 -9.76 -7.05
C LEU A 348 21.15 -10.85 -6.14
N LYS A 349 19.83 -10.90 -5.95
CA LYS A 349 19.24 -11.78 -4.95
C LYS A 349 17.76 -11.99 -5.20
N ILE A 350 17.26 -13.18 -4.90
CA ILE A 350 15.83 -13.51 -4.76
C ILE A 350 15.65 -14.22 -3.43
N THR A 351 14.79 -13.66 -2.57
CA THR A 351 14.49 -14.24 -1.25
C THR A 351 13.00 -14.51 -1.12
N PRO A 352 12.55 -15.76 -1.08
CA PRO A 352 11.15 -16.10 -0.78
C PRO A 352 10.85 -15.92 0.70
N VAL A 353 9.62 -15.46 1.01
CA VAL A 353 9.11 -15.25 2.37
C VAL A 353 7.76 -15.93 2.52
N ASP A 354 7.63 -16.79 3.52
CA ASP A 354 6.36 -17.45 3.86
C ASP A 354 5.45 -16.49 4.66
N MET A 355 4.77 -15.61 3.94
CA MET A 355 3.83 -14.64 4.51
C MET A 355 2.52 -15.27 4.98
N PHE A 356 2.17 -16.42 4.40
CA PHE A 356 0.88 -17.10 4.63
C PHE A 356 1.10 -18.57 4.94
N PRO A 357 1.70 -18.89 6.09
CA PRO A 357 1.93 -20.29 6.50
C PRO A 357 0.68 -21.16 6.33
N HIS A 358 0.88 -22.41 5.96
CA HIS A 358 -0.18 -23.38 5.63
C HIS A 358 -0.91 -23.14 4.30
N THR A 359 -0.40 -22.28 3.44
CA THR A 359 -0.93 -22.05 2.08
C THR A 359 0.19 -22.13 1.03
N ASP A 360 -0.19 -22.18 -0.25
CA ASP A 360 0.76 -22.16 -1.37
C ASP A 360 1.25 -20.75 -1.72
N HIS A 361 0.80 -19.71 -0.99
CA HIS A 361 1.13 -18.32 -1.27
C HIS A 361 2.48 -17.95 -0.66
N THR A 362 3.40 -17.51 -1.51
CA THR A 362 4.74 -17.07 -1.12
C THR A 362 4.96 -15.66 -1.65
N GLU A 363 5.42 -14.75 -0.79
CA GLU A 363 5.97 -13.46 -1.20
C GLU A 363 7.44 -13.63 -1.59
N THR A 364 7.92 -12.78 -2.47
CA THR A 364 9.31 -12.78 -2.89
C THR A 364 9.89 -11.38 -2.91
N VAL A 365 11.15 -11.25 -2.50
CA VAL A 365 11.92 -10.01 -2.63
C VAL A 365 13.04 -10.24 -3.63
N ALA A 366 13.01 -9.54 -4.76
CA ALA A 366 14.11 -9.49 -5.70
C ALA A 366 14.88 -8.18 -5.54
N VAL A 367 16.20 -8.25 -5.54
CA VAL A 367 17.10 -7.10 -5.45
C VAL A 367 17.91 -7.01 -6.74
N LEU A 368 17.83 -5.86 -7.41
CA LEU A 368 18.55 -5.62 -8.66
C LEU A 368 19.51 -4.44 -8.51
N SER A 369 20.60 -4.50 -9.23
CA SER A 369 21.57 -3.42 -9.38
C SER A 369 21.74 -3.07 -10.84
N ARG A 370 21.87 -1.78 -11.13
CA ARG A 370 22.24 -1.35 -12.47
C ARG A 370 23.64 -1.86 -12.83
N LYS A 371 23.77 -2.46 -14.02
CA LYS A 371 25.08 -2.85 -14.56
C LYS A 371 25.93 -1.57 -14.73
N SER A 372 27.15 -1.55 -14.18
CA SER A 372 28.06 -0.44 -14.39
C SER A 372 28.36 -0.33 -15.89
N ALA A 373 28.24 0.89 -16.43
CA ALA A 373 28.36 1.15 -17.86
C ALA A 373 29.76 0.78 -18.38
N SER A 374 29.90 -0.43 -18.93
CA SER A 374 30.86 -0.67 -20.00
C SER A 374 30.12 -0.44 -21.31
N LYS A 375 30.26 0.77 -21.82
CA LYS A 375 29.96 1.25 -23.20
C LYS A 375 28.91 0.45 -24.01
N SER A 376 27.69 0.93 -24.01
CA SER A 376 26.84 1.24 -25.17
C SER A 376 25.35 1.13 -24.84
N PHE A 377 24.67 2.27 -24.74
CA PHE A 377 23.21 2.36 -24.74
C PHE A 377 22.75 3.23 -25.89
N ILE A 378 21.71 2.77 -26.58
CA ILE A 378 20.97 3.56 -27.56
C ILE A 378 19.65 3.95 -26.87
N PRO A 379 19.35 5.23 -26.66
CA PRO A 379 18.08 5.63 -26.07
C PRO A 379 16.93 5.51 -27.09
N VAL A 380 15.84 4.86 -26.69
CA VAL A 380 14.57 4.87 -27.45
C VAL A 380 13.61 5.85 -26.75
N SER A 381 13.17 6.88 -27.47
CA SER A 381 12.17 7.83 -27.01
C SER A 381 10.79 7.45 -27.55
N ILE A 382 9.78 7.35 -26.68
CA ILE A 382 8.38 7.14 -27.05
C ILE A 382 7.58 8.40 -26.68
N SER A 383 6.74 8.86 -27.61
CA SER A 383 5.95 10.08 -27.48
C SER A 383 4.56 9.82 -26.88
N PRO A 384 4.02 10.71 -26.00
CA PRO A 384 2.76 10.50 -25.26
C PRO A 384 1.47 10.62 -26.10
N LYS A 385 1.52 10.68 -27.42
CA LYS A 385 0.37 11.00 -28.29
C LYS A 385 -0.61 9.85 -28.55
N ASP A 386 -0.35 8.65 -28.09
CA ASP A 386 -1.10 7.46 -28.48
C ASP A 386 -2.11 6.93 -27.44
N MET A 387 -2.36 7.65 -26.34
CA MET A 387 -3.35 7.23 -25.35
C MET A 387 -4.44 8.28 -25.16
N GLY A 388 -5.61 8.04 -25.79
CA GLY A 388 -6.83 8.82 -25.59
C GLY A 388 -7.49 8.53 -24.24
N LEU A 389 -7.68 9.54 -23.40
CA LEU A 389 -8.50 9.48 -22.21
C LEU A 389 -9.47 10.67 -22.15
N SER A 390 -10.72 10.39 -21.70
CA SER A 390 -11.84 11.32 -21.62
C SER A 390 -11.87 12.04 -20.28
N GLU A 391 -12.30 13.33 -20.31
CA GLU A 391 -12.38 14.23 -19.16
C GLU A 391 -13.56 13.93 -18.24
N GLU A 392 -13.28 13.79 -16.93
CA GLU A 392 -14.23 14.10 -15.85
C GLU A 392 -13.60 15.17 -14.94
N LYS A 393 -14.46 16.10 -14.46
CA LYS A 393 -14.06 17.29 -13.70
C LYS A 393 -13.67 16.93 -12.27
N ASP A 394 -12.41 16.61 -12.05
CA ASP A 394 -11.79 16.54 -10.73
C ASP A 394 -10.59 17.48 -10.65
N GLN A 395 -10.07 17.71 -9.43
CA GLN A 395 -8.94 18.61 -9.21
C GLN A 395 -7.80 18.31 -10.18
N PRO A 396 -7.11 19.34 -10.71
CA PRO A 396 -6.11 19.17 -11.73
C PRO A 396 -5.00 18.22 -11.25
N THR A 397 -4.75 17.20 -12.04
CA THR A 397 -3.67 16.23 -11.80
C THR A 397 -2.31 16.91 -11.96
N TYR A 398 -1.25 16.27 -11.49
CA TYR A 398 0.12 16.72 -11.72
C TYR A 398 0.43 16.82 -13.22
N ALA A 399 -0.13 15.91 -14.03
CA ALA A 399 -0.02 15.94 -15.49
C ALA A 399 -0.64 17.22 -16.09
N ASN A 400 -1.84 17.60 -15.65
CA ASN A 400 -2.49 18.84 -16.12
C ASN A 400 -1.65 20.09 -15.84
N ILE A 401 -1.06 20.16 -14.63
CA ILE A 401 -0.21 21.28 -14.21
C ILE A 401 1.06 21.34 -15.10
N ARG A 402 1.70 20.22 -15.34
CA ARG A 402 2.91 20.13 -16.17
C ARG A 402 2.62 20.48 -17.62
N ASP A 403 1.54 19.94 -18.16
CA ASP A 403 1.08 20.26 -19.54
C ASP A 403 0.81 21.74 -19.72
N TYR A 404 0.16 22.36 -18.74
CA TYR A 404 -0.06 23.81 -18.76
C TYR A 404 1.28 24.56 -18.78
N VAL A 405 2.20 24.24 -17.89
CA VAL A 405 3.53 24.87 -17.82
C VAL A 405 4.30 24.69 -19.12
N GLN A 406 4.26 23.49 -19.70
CA GLN A 406 4.92 23.22 -20.99
C GLN A 406 4.30 24.03 -22.13
N LYS A 407 2.97 24.11 -22.21
CA LYS A 407 2.25 24.84 -23.27
C LYS A 407 2.37 26.36 -23.14
N THR A 408 2.33 26.88 -21.91
CA THR A 408 2.26 28.31 -21.63
C THR A 408 3.65 28.95 -21.52
N HIS A 409 4.58 28.24 -20.86
CA HIS A 409 5.92 28.75 -20.55
C HIS A 409 7.04 28.05 -21.35
N GLY A 410 6.73 27.01 -22.14
CA GLY A 410 7.72 26.25 -22.89
C GLY A 410 8.70 25.46 -22.03
N MET A 411 8.43 25.33 -20.73
CA MET A 411 9.32 24.70 -19.75
C MET A 411 8.80 23.33 -19.30
N LYS A 412 9.67 22.34 -19.28
CA LYS A 412 9.39 21.05 -18.63
C LYS A 412 9.61 21.15 -17.11
N VAL A 413 8.60 20.84 -16.34
CA VAL A 413 8.68 20.78 -14.86
C VAL A 413 8.39 19.38 -14.37
N SER A 414 9.04 18.98 -13.29
CA SER A 414 8.92 17.65 -12.73
C SER A 414 7.75 17.55 -11.75
N SER A 415 7.19 16.35 -11.59
CA SER A 415 6.18 16.06 -10.57
C SER A 415 6.71 16.36 -9.15
N LEU A 416 8.00 16.12 -8.92
CA LEU A 416 8.66 16.47 -7.65
C LEU A 416 8.59 17.99 -7.38
N TYR A 417 8.87 18.81 -8.39
CA TYR A 417 8.80 20.28 -8.24
C TYR A 417 7.36 20.75 -8.05
N VAL A 418 6.39 20.13 -8.74
CA VAL A 418 4.96 20.43 -8.52
C VAL A 418 4.54 20.05 -7.09
N ALA A 419 4.97 18.89 -6.58
CA ALA A 419 4.71 18.47 -5.21
C ALA A 419 5.33 19.42 -4.17
N GLN A 420 6.59 19.83 -4.36
CA GLN A 420 7.26 20.82 -3.51
C GLN A 420 6.49 22.15 -3.50
N MET A 421 6.06 22.61 -4.66
CA MET A 421 5.32 23.86 -4.79
C MET A 421 3.94 23.80 -4.17
N LYS A 422 3.20 22.68 -4.30
CA LYS A 422 1.94 22.46 -3.61
C LYS A 422 2.12 22.53 -2.09
N ALA A 423 3.14 21.84 -1.55
CA ALA A 423 3.47 21.89 -0.13
C ALA A 423 3.82 23.31 0.35
N GLU A 424 4.59 24.06 -0.44
CA GLU A 424 4.91 25.47 -0.13
C GLU A 424 3.69 26.40 -0.17
N CYS A 425 2.71 26.10 -1.01
CA CYS A 425 1.46 26.87 -1.11
C CYS A 425 0.39 26.44 -0.09
N GLY A 426 0.67 25.44 0.77
CA GLY A 426 -0.30 24.94 1.75
C GLY A 426 -1.48 24.18 1.13
N LEU A 427 -1.35 23.75 -0.13
CA LEU A 427 -2.39 22.98 -0.84
C LEU A 427 -2.44 21.52 -0.41
N GLU A 428 -1.38 21.05 0.22
CA GLU A 428 -1.26 19.73 0.81
C GLU A 428 -0.66 19.86 2.21
N THR A 429 -1.47 19.72 3.25
CA THR A 429 -1.14 19.71 4.69
C THR A 429 -0.15 20.75 5.20
N GLN A 430 -0.52 21.45 6.23
CA GLN A 430 0.33 22.40 6.97
C GLN A 430 1.63 21.73 7.41
N SER A 431 2.75 22.08 6.81
CA SER A 431 4.07 21.79 7.34
C SER A 431 4.77 23.10 7.66
N ASP A 432 5.13 23.27 8.93
CA ASP A 432 5.91 24.41 9.40
C ASP A 432 7.26 24.51 8.68
N ARG A 433 7.55 25.74 8.25
CA ARG A 433 8.80 26.11 7.56
C ARG A 433 9.95 26.25 8.55
N SER A 434 10.92 25.37 8.52
CA SER A 434 12.28 25.78 8.93
C SER A 434 13.33 25.02 8.11
N GLY A 435 14.24 25.80 7.53
CA GLY A 435 15.14 25.34 6.51
C GLY A 435 16.24 24.40 7.00
N ASP A 436 16.63 23.48 6.13
CA ASP A 436 18.00 22.97 6.12
C ASP A 436 18.50 22.74 4.68
N LYS A 437 19.82 22.98 4.52
CA LYS A 437 20.48 23.33 3.26
C LYS A 437 20.99 22.09 2.51
N LYS A 438 20.17 21.29 1.84
CA LYS A 438 20.71 20.34 0.81
C LYS A 438 19.66 19.61 -0.04
N GLN A 439 18.46 20.15 -0.17
CA GLN A 439 17.46 19.56 -1.09
C GLN A 439 17.59 20.21 -2.48
N PRO A 440 17.40 19.46 -3.59
CA PRO A 440 17.21 20.07 -4.89
C PRO A 440 15.93 20.92 -4.82
N LYS A 441 16.11 22.24 -4.71
CA LYS A 441 14.98 23.19 -4.70
C LYS A 441 14.50 23.41 -6.12
N CYS A 442 13.18 23.57 -6.29
CA CYS A 442 12.62 23.98 -7.56
C CYS A 442 13.32 25.27 -8.04
N PRO A 443 13.91 25.28 -9.25
CA PRO A 443 14.54 26.46 -9.81
C PRO A 443 13.58 27.65 -9.87
N PRO A 444 14.03 28.88 -9.64
CA PRO A 444 13.15 30.07 -9.57
C PRO A 444 12.24 30.23 -10.81
N GLU A 445 12.78 30.01 -12.00
CA GLU A 445 12.05 30.07 -13.27
C GLU A 445 10.93 29.02 -13.37
N LYS A 446 11.18 27.80 -12.93
CA LYS A 446 10.20 26.71 -12.88
C LYS A 446 9.16 26.94 -11.77
N ARG A 447 9.58 27.53 -10.65
CA ARG A 447 8.71 27.88 -9.55
C ARG A 447 7.59 28.82 -9.99
N GLU A 448 7.93 29.93 -10.66
CA GLU A 448 6.95 30.91 -11.16
C GLU A 448 5.97 30.29 -12.17
N ALA A 449 6.47 29.43 -13.06
CA ALA A 449 5.64 28.74 -14.04
C ALA A 449 4.65 27.76 -13.39
N ILE A 450 5.05 27.06 -12.31
CA ILE A 450 4.17 26.17 -11.55
C ILE A 450 3.13 26.97 -10.76
N LEU A 451 3.51 28.10 -10.16
CA LEU A 451 2.57 29.00 -9.46
C LEU A 451 1.53 29.59 -10.41
N ASP A 452 1.93 29.93 -11.63
CA ASP A 452 1.01 30.39 -12.66
C ASP A 452 0.02 29.27 -13.06
N ALA A 453 0.47 28.04 -13.20
CA ALA A 453 -0.41 26.90 -13.41
C ALA A 453 -1.38 26.70 -12.24
N PHE A 454 -0.95 26.86 -10.99
CA PHE A 454 -1.81 26.76 -9.82
C PHE A 454 -2.91 27.81 -9.81
N ARG A 455 -2.60 29.06 -10.23
CA ARG A 455 -3.61 30.13 -10.40
C ARG A 455 -4.58 29.79 -11.53
N HIS A 456 -4.08 29.33 -12.66
CA HIS A 456 -4.90 28.95 -13.82
C HIS A 456 -5.94 27.87 -13.46
N PHE A 457 -5.53 26.89 -12.68
CA PHE A 457 -6.42 25.80 -12.22
C PHE A 457 -7.22 26.16 -10.95
N GLY A 458 -7.11 27.39 -10.43
CA GLY A 458 -7.82 27.84 -9.25
C GLY A 458 -7.38 27.17 -7.93
N LEU A 459 -6.16 26.64 -7.89
CA LEU A 459 -5.59 26.02 -6.70
C LEU A 459 -5.09 27.05 -5.68
N ILE A 460 -4.71 28.24 -6.13
CA ILE A 460 -4.29 29.40 -5.29
C ILE A 460 -4.94 30.67 -5.82
N GLY A 461 -5.14 31.67 -4.93
CA GLY A 461 -5.66 32.98 -5.29
C GLY A 461 -4.62 33.88 -5.99
N GLU A 462 -5.06 34.93 -6.68
CA GLU A 462 -4.19 35.86 -7.43
C GLU A 462 -3.15 36.59 -6.58
N ASP A 463 -3.37 36.74 -5.26
CA ASP A 463 -2.54 37.55 -4.34
C ASP A 463 -1.65 36.73 -3.36
N GLU A 464 -1.57 35.39 -3.45
CA GLU A 464 -0.86 34.56 -2.45
C GLU A 464 0.64 34.41 -2.65
N THR A 465 1.31 35.26 -3.42
CA THR A 465 2.76 35.17 -3.71
C THR A 465 3.68 35.98 -2.79
N LYS A 466 3.16 36.55 -1.68
CA LYS A 466 3.99 37.31 -0.72
C LYS A 466 3.85 36.77 0.70
N LYS A 467 4.51 35.65 0.99
CA LYS A 467 5.01 35.35 2.35
C LYS A 467 6.25 34.48 2.29
#